data_08cc686016a579814abbefa47f701f72
#
_entry.id   08cc686016a579814abbefa47f701f72
#
_cell.length_a   1.000
_cell.length_b   1.000
_cell.length_c   1.000
_cell.angle_alpha   90.00
_cell.angle_beta   90.00
_cell.angle_gamma   90.00
#
_symmetry.space_group_name_H-M   'P 1'
#
loop_
_entity.id
_entity.type
_entity.pdbx_description
1 polymer ?
#
loop_
_entity_poly.entity_id
_entity_poly.type
_entity_poly.pdbx_seq_one_letter_code
_entity_poly.pdbx_strand_id
1 'polypeptide(L)'
;PTAELNMRVVLGRRLTITGSTLRPQSVAEKAAIASEVQEHVLPLLANGAVKPVIDSTFSLTDASAAHALMESSKHKGKIVLVVGNG
;
A
#
# COMPACT_ATOMS: atom_id res chain seq x y z
N PRO A 1 -4.03 -7.56 17.99
CA PRO A 1 -4.00 -6.17 18.41
C PRO A 1 -5.39 -5.70 18.84
N THR A 2 -5.39 -4.79 19.79
CA THR A 2 -6.61 -4.20 20.33
C THR A 2 -6.49 -2.68 20.29
N ALA A 3 -7.64 -2.01 20.26
CA ALA A 3 -7.69 -0.56 20.27
C ALA A 3 -8.86 -0.07 21.13
N GLU A 4 -8.72 1.13 21.68
CA GLU A 4 -9.78 1.78 22.40
C GLU A 4 -10.48 2.77 21.46
N LEU A 5 -11.81 2.79 21.47
CA LEU A 5 -12.60 3.70 20.65
C LEU A 5 -13.49 4.56 21.55
N ASN A 6 -13.54 5.84 21.25
CA ASN A 6 -14.50 6.73 21.87
C ASN A 6 -15.83 6.62 21.12
N MET A 7 -16.75 5.84 21.63
CA MET A 7 -18.03 5.59 20.98
C MET A 7 -18.90 6.85 20.85
N ARG A 8 -18.71 7.83 21.72
CA ARG A 8 -19.43 9.10 21.62
C ARG A 8 -19.05 9.85 20.34
N VAL A 9 -17.77 9.80 19.96
CA VAL A 9 -17.30 10.39 18.71
C VAL A 9 -17.88 9.65 17.50
N VAL A 10 -17.91 8.32 17.58
CA VAL A 10 -18.50 7.48 16.51
C VAL A 10 -19.95 7.85 16.30
N LEU A 11 -20.71 7.96 17.37
CA LEU A 11 -22.13 8.34 17.31
C LEU A 11 -22.33 9.76 16.79
N GLY A 12 -21.61 10.72 17.37
CA GLY A 12 -21.80 12.14 17.05
C GLY A 12 -21.44 12.49 15.62
N ARG A 13 -20.46 11.79 15.04
CA ARG A 13 -20.01 12.02 13.65
C ARG A 13 -20.61 11.04 12.66
N ARG A 14 -21.48 10.14 13.10
CA ARG A 14 -22.09 9.10 12.27
C ARG A 14 -21.07 8.30 11.47
N LEU A 15 -20.00 7.88 12.16
CA LEU A 15 -18.92 7.14 11.54
C LEU A 15 -19.30 5.68 11.29
N THR A 16 -18.73 5.11 10.25
CA THR A 16 -18.82 3.68 9.96
C THR A 16 -17.45 3.07 10.23
N ILE A 17 -17.42 2.00 11.02
CA ILE A 17 -16.20 1.24 11.30
C ILE A 17 -16.39 -0.14 10.68
N THR A 18 -15.49 -0.50 9.79
CA THR A 18 -15.52 -1.79 9.12
C THR A 18 -14.11 -2.31 8.94
N GLY A 19 -13.98 -3.54 8.55
CA GLY A 19 -12.68 -4.15 8.31
C GLY A 19 -12.67 -4.95 7.03
N SER A 20 -11.51 -5.11 6.46
CA SER A 20 -11.33 -5.97 5.30
C SER A 20 -9.95 -6.60 5.32
N THR A 21 -9.84 -7.72 4.67
CA THR A 21 -8.57 -8.41 4.47
C THR A 21 -8.49 -8.88 3.03
N LEU A 22 -7.30 -8.92 2.48
CA LEU A 22 -7.11 -9.35 1.10
C LEU A 22 -6.59 -10.79 1.01
N ARG A 23 -5.60 -11.13 1.82
CA ARG A 23 -4.90 -12.42 1.71
C ARG A 23 -5.83 -13.64 1.77
N PRO A 24 -6.81 -13.73 2.70
CA PRO A 24 -7.68 -14.90 2.78
C PRO A 24 -8.82 -14.91 1.77
N GLN A 25 -8.95 -13.89 0.93
CA GLN A 25 -10.00 -13.83 -0.07
C GLN A 25 -9.80 -14.91 -1.13
N SER A 26 -10.89 -15.34 -1.76
CA SER A 26 -10.84 -16.35 -2.82
C SER A 26 -10.11 -15.82 -4.06
N VAL A 27 -9.67 -16.76 -4.91
CA VAL A 27 -9.06 -16.40 -6.19
C VAL A 27 -10.00 -15.55 -7.03
N ALA A 28 -11.30 -15.90 -7.05
CA ALA A 28 -12.29 -15.16 -7.82
C ALA A 28 -12.46 -13.73 -7.29
N GLU A 29 -12.49 -13.54 -5.97
CA GLU A 29 -12.61 -12.22 -5.38
C GLU A 29 -11.38 -11.37 -5.65
N LYS A 30 -10.18 -11.97 -5.53
CA LYS A 30 -8.93 -11.27 -5.84
C LYS A 30 -8.85 -10.88 -7.32
N ALA A 31 -9.33 -11.75 -8.21
CA ALA A 31 -9.38 -11.45 -9.64
C ALA A 31 -10.32 -10.29 -9.94
N ALA A 32 -11.46 -10.22 -9.28
CA ALA A 32 -12.40 -9.11 -9.43
C ALA A 32 -11.77 -7.79 -8.97
N ILE A 33 -11.08 -7.79 -7.83
CA ILE A 33 -10.39 -6.61 -7.32
C ILE A 33 -9.30 -6.16 -8.29
N ALA A 34 -8.50 -7.11 -8.80
CA ALA A 34 -7.45 -6.82 -9.76
C ALA A 34 -8.00 -6.21 -11.05
N SER A 35 -9.14 -6.72 -11.52
CA SER A 35 -9.81 -6.20 -12.71
C SER A 35 -10.27 -4.75 -12.52
N GLU A 36 -10.83 -4.41 -11.36
CA GLU A 36 -11.23 -3.05 -11.05
C GLU A 36 -10.04 -2.11 -10.95
N VAL A 37 -8.94 -2.56 -10.35
CA VAL A 37 -7.70 -1.79 -10.28
C VAL A 37 -7.18 -1.51 -11.69
N GLN A 38 -7.19 -2.52 -12.56
CA GLN A 38 -6.76 -2.37 -13.94
C GLN A 38 -7.61 -1.35 -14.70
N GLU A 39 -8.91 -1.37 -14.49
CA GLU A 39 -9.84 -0.49 -15.20
C GLU A 39 -9.83 0.94 -14.67
N HIS A 40 -9.77 1.12 -13.36
CA HIS A 40 -9.99 2.44 -12.73
C HIS A 40 -8.73 3.10 -12.16
N VAL A 41 -7.71 2.35 -11.81
CA VAL A 41 -6.51 2.89 -11.16
C VAL A 41 -5.31 2.97 -12.11
N LEU A 42 -5.01 1.90 -12.83
CA LEU A 42 -3.83 1.87 -13.70
C LEU A 42 -3.82 2.99 -14.74
N PRO A 43 -4.95 3.36 -15.37
CA PRO A 43 -4.95 4.51 -16.29
C PRO A 43 -4.53 5.82 -15.63
N LEU A 44 -4.87 6.01 -14.35
CA LEU A 44 -4.48 7.20 -13.61
C LEU A 44 -2.98 7.24 -13.32
N LEU A 45 -2.37 6.07 -13.10
CA LEU A 45 -0.92 5.97 -12.97
C LEU A 45 -0.23 6.25 -14.31
N ALA A 46 -0.78 5.69 -15.39
CA ALA A 46 -0.22 5.86 -16.73
C ALA A 46 -0.22 7.31 -17.19
N ASN A 47 -1.27 8.07 -16.88
CA ASN A 47 -1.37 9.46 -17.30
C ASN A 47 -0.77 10.46 -16.29
N GLY A 48 -0.25 9.97 -15.17
CA GLY A 48 0.40 10.81 -14.16
C GLY A 48 -0.53 11.52 -13.19
N ALA A 49 -1.84 11.28 -13.26
CA ALA A 49 -2.80 11.88 -12.31
C ALA A 49 -2.57 11.39 -10.89
N VAL A 50 -2.16 10.13 -10.76
CA VAL A 50 -1.77 9.51 -9.49
C VAL A 50 -0.32 9.09 -9.60
N LYS A 51 0.51 9.49 -8.64
CA LYS A 51 1.93 9.13 -8.62
C LYS A 51 2.28 8.48 -7.30
N PRO A 52 2.90 7.30 -7.31
CA PRO A 52 3.43 6.73 -6.09
C PRO A 52 4.59 7.58 -5.59
N VAL A 53 4.69 7.72 -4.28
CA VAL A 53 5.81 8.38 -3.66
C VAL A 53 6.94 7.36 -3.50
N ILE A 54 8.07 7.59 -4.15
CA ILE A 54 9.26 6.74 -4.05
C ILE A 54 10.26 7.46 -3.15
N ASP A 55 10.53 6.89 -1.98
CA ASP A 55 11.52 7.44 -1.05
C ASP A 55 12.93 7.28 -1.61
N SER A 56 13.27 6.06 -1.99
CA SER A 56 14.61 5.74 -2.46
C SER A 56 14.61 4.46 -3.28
N THR A 57 15.65 4.31 -4.09
CA THR A 57 15.88 3.11 -4.87
C THR A 57 17.23 2.50 -4.48
N PHE A 58 17.30 1.19 -4.52
CA PHE A 58 18.53 0.42 -4.26
C PHE A 58 18.72 -0.60 -5.37
N SER A 59 19.96 -0.94 -5.67
CA SER A 59 20.22 -2.11 -6.49
C SER A 59 19.73 -3.35 -5.74
N LEU A 60 19.27 -4.36 -6.46
CA LEU A 60 18.83 -5.62 -5.85
C LEU A 60 19.93 -6.23 -4.95
N THR A 61 21.20 -6.06 -5.33
CA THR A 61 22.32 -6.55 -4.52
C THR A 61 22.44 -5.84 -3.18
N ASP A 62 21.85 -4.66 -3.04
CA ASP A 62 21.87 -3.87 -1.81
C ASP A 62 20.57 -4.00 -1.01
N ALA A 63 19.84 -5.10 -1.20
CA ALA A 63 18.58 -5.36 -0.51
C ALA A 63 18.72 -5.25 1.01
N SER A 64 19.85 -5.66 1.56
CA SER A 64 20.13 -5.56 2.99
C SER A 64 20.05 -4.11 3.48
N ALA A 65 20.62 -3.17 2.74
CA ALA A 65 20.57 -1.74 3.08
C ALA A 65 19.12 -1.22 2.95
N ALA A 66 18.38 -1.66 1.96
CA ALA A 66 16.97 -1.29 1.77
C ALA A 66 16.12 -1.77 2.94
N HIS A 67 16.32 -2.99 3.40
CA HIS A 67 15.61 -3.54 4.58
C HIS A 67 15.95 -2.75 5.83
N ALA A 68 17.22 -2.36 6.01
CA ALA A 68 17.63 -1.56 7.16
C ALA A 68 16.92 -0.20 7.17
N LEU A 69 16.78 0.43 6.01
CA LEU A 69 16.04 1.69 5.90
C LEU A 69 14.56 1.48 6.25
N MET A 70 13.94 0.42 5.75
CA MET A 70 12.54 0.11 6.07
C MET A 70 12.35 -0.10 7.57
N GLU A 71 13.23 -0.87 8.21
CA GLU A 71 13.15 -1.14 9.64
C GLU A 71 13.36 0.12 10.49
N SER A 72 14.09 1.10 9.98
CA SER A 72 14.30 2.36 10.69
C SER A 72 13.04 3.23 10.76
N SER A 73 12.06 2.96 9.91
CA SER A 73 10.81 3.74 9.78
C SER A 73 11.05 5.21 9.42
N LYS A 74 12.21 5.55 8.88
CA LYS A 74 12.54 6.93 8.49
C LYS A 74 12.13 7.26 7.05
N HIS A 75 11.77 6.23 6.27
CA HIS A 75 11.36 6.41 4.88
C HIS A 75 9.94 6.96 4.77
N LYS A 76 9.65 7.65 3.67
CA LYS A 76 8.30 8.11 3.30
C LYS A 76 7.96 7.57 1.92
N GLY A 77 6.92 6.73 1.85
CA GLY A 77 6.52 6.10 0.60
C GLY A 77 7.21 4.78 0.38
N LYS A 78 7.50 4.46 -0.87
CA LYS A 78 8.03 3.16 -1.27
C LYS A 78 9.55 3.16 -1.38
N ILE A 79 10.12 2.03 -0.99
CA ILE A 79 11.53 1.71 -1.23
C ILE A 79 11.54 0.67 -2.35
N VAL A 80 12.27 0.95 -3.42
CA VAL A 80 12.27 0.12 -4.62
C VAL A 80 13.63 -0.53 -4.82
N LEU A 81 13.61 -1.82 -5.12
CA LEU A 81 14.82 -2.55 -5.54
C LEU A 81 14.84 -2.62 -7.06
N VAL A 82 15.92 -2.15 -7.65
CA VAL A 82 16.09 -2.16 -9.10
C VAL A 82 16.80 -3.43 -9.51
N VAL A 83 16.20 -4.17 -10.45
CA VAL A 83 16.74 -5.42 -10.99
C VAL A 83 17.49 -5.12 -12.28
N GLY A 84 18.61 -5.80 -12.47
CA GLY A 84 19.41 -5.68 -13.68
C GLY A 84 20.65 -4.81 -13.48
N ASN A 85 21.15 -4.24 -14.60
CA ASN A 85 22.39 -3.48 -14.64
C ASN A 85 22.22 -2.01 -14.30
N GLY A 86 21.13 -1.68 -13.67
CA GLY A 86 20.79 -0.31 -13.33
C GLY A 86 21.51 0.25 -12.15
#